data_72126e13ed085757a472408202b0a625
#
_entry.id   72126e13ed085757a472408202b0a625
#
_cell.length_a   1.000
_cell.length_b   1.000
_cell.length_c   1.000
_cell.angle_alpha   90.00
_cell.angle_beta   90.00
_cell.angle_gamma   90.00
#
_symmetry.space_group_name_H-M   'P 1'
#
loop_
_entity.id
_entity.type
_entity.pdbx_description
1 polymer ?
#
loop_
_entity_poly.entity_id
_entity_poly.type
_entity_poly.pdbx_seq_one_letter_code
_entity_poly.pdbx_strand_id
1 'polypeptide(L)'
;KTRKTNNDGAWMNFPSVSLFSSTANADLSKFFKKLGCESSTNAYSITGSTPFVDSIFSVKYALYSEAVSNTELMMYLRESCGTYLYENLYTLPLGFVLSSDIEENWQYEMDNPAEVQNDLCLVSGADEVLVDAGGTVNKNTFTFTPDETGEYYVFVMNKKVKTVKAELPTGQKSFSNVDRGYLLELGTLAPGTEVKLTADEAGEQLNAIAYRFSEDAMIQVYDRLNQSPMHLTSWKDTKLSGTVSAAKAGMLFTSIPFDKGWTV
;
A
#
# COMPACT_ATOMS: atom_id res chain seq x y z
N LYS A 1 -9.41 -1.34 4.98
CA LYS A 1 -8.76 -1.68 6.27
C LYS A 1 -9.25 -0.75 7.37
N THR A 2 -9.31 -1.21 8.63
CA THR A 2 -9.80 -0.43 9.76
C THR A 2 -8.78 -0.39 10.91
N ARG A 3 -8.79 0.71 11.66
CA ARG A 3 -8.02 0.93 12.89
C ARG A 3 -8.75 1.92 13.79
N LYS A 4 -8.43 1.94 15.09
CA LYS A 4 -8.88 2.99 16.01
C LYS A 4 -7.90 4.17 16.03
N THR A 5 -6.61 3.86 16.11
CA THR A 5 -5.51 4.84 16.11
C THR A 5 -4.32 4.31 15.32
N ASN A 6 -3.34 5.17 15.03
CA ASN A 6 -2.07 4.73 14.44
C ASN A 6 -1.20 3.92 15.43
N ASN A 7 -1.54 3.92 16.72
CA ASN A 7 -0.78 3.25 17.77
C ASN A 7 -1.51 2.03 18.36
N ASP A 8 -2.48 1.46 17.64
CA ASP A 8 -3.21 0.28 18.10
C ASP A 8 -2.29 -0.89 18.44
N GLY A 9 -1.21 -1.11 17.66
CA GLY A 9 -0.21 -2.12 17.93
C GLY A 9 0.47 -1.95 19.29
N ALA A 10 0.93 -0.74 19.59
CA ALA A 10 1.54 -0.43 20.87
C ALA A 10 0.55 -0.52 22.04
N TRP A 11 -0.69 -0.09 21.81
CA TRP A 11 -1.74 -0.11 22.85
C TRP A 11 -2.24 -1.52 23.16
N MET A 12 -2.35 -2.36 22.13
CA MET A 12 -2.89 -3.72 22.26
C MET A 12 -1.81 -4.81 22.27
N ASN A 13 -0.53 -4.41 22.29
CA ASN A 13 0.64 -5.28 22.34
C ASN A 13 0.72 -6.30 21.19
N PHE A 14 0.63 -5.80 19.96
CA PHE A 14 0.91 -6.60 18.77
C PHE A 14 1.78 -5.80 17.75
N PRO A 15 2.59 -6.47 16.93
CA PRO A 15 3.35 -5.81 15.85
C PRO A 15 2.41 -5.09 14.87
N SER A 16 2.72 -3.84 14.56
CA SER A 16 1.95 -3.02 13.63
C SER A 16 2.87 -2.12 12.82
N VAL A 17 2.49 -1.83 11.59
CA VAL A 17 3.23 -0.92 10.69
C VAL A 17 2.80 0.53 10.82
N SER A 18 1.70 0.84 11.51
CA SER A 18 1.23 2.21 11.71
C SER A 18 1.80 2.82 12.98
N LEU A 19 2.16 4.10 12.93
CA LEU A 19 2.73 4.84 14.05
C LEU A 19 2.26 6.30 14.09
N PHE A 20 2.01 6.81 15.27
CA PHE A 20 2.01 8.24 15.59
C PHE A 20 3.01 8.49 16.73
N SER A 21 4.00 9.34 16.48
CA SER A 21 5.00 9.73 17.48
C SER A 21 5.59 11.10 17.15
N SER A 22 5.82 11.94 18.16
CA SER A 22 6.53 13.20 17.98
C SER A 22 7.99 13.04 17.51
N THR A 23 8.51 11.82 17.62
CA THR A 23 9.87 11.42 17.18
C THR A 23 9.82 10.40 16.04
N ALA A 24 8.74 10.41 15.23
CA ALA A 24 8.64 9.52 14.07
C ALA A 24 9.84 9.75 13.12
N ASN A 25 10.34 8.66 12.55
CA ASN A 25 11.43 8.73 11.57
C ASN A 25 10.92 9.39 10.28
N ALA A 26 11.55 10.51 9.89
CA ALA A 26 11.14 11.29 8.72
C ALA A 26 11.36 10.55 7.40
N ASP A 27 12.44 9.77 7.29
CA ASP A 27 12.74 9.00 6.09
C ASP A 27 11.72 7.87 5.91
N LEU A 28 11.32 7.23 7.00
CA LEU A 28 10.26 6.23 6.97
C LEU A 28 8.91 6.84 6.61
N SER A 29 8.56 8.01 7.16
CA SER A 29 7.34 8.75 6.76
C SER A 29 7.36 9.09 5.26
N LYS A 30 8.51 9.49 4.72
CA LYS A 30 8.70 9.74 3.29
C LYS A 30 8.55 8.45 2.47
N PHE A 31 9.11 7.33 2.94
CA PHE A 31 9.00 6.03 2.29
C PHE A 31 7.54 5.57 2.18
N PHE A 32 6.78 5.64 3.27
CA PHE A 32 5.34 5.35 3.26
C PHE A 32 4.59 6.20 2.23
N LYS A 33 4.89 7.51 2.19
CA LYS A 33 4.28 8.43 1.23
C LYS A 33 4.58 8.03 -0.22
N LYS A 34 5.82 7.70 -0.54
CA LYS A 34 6.25 7.29 -1.89
C LYS A 34 5.56 6.00 -2.35
N LEU A 35 5.18 5.14 -1.42
CA LEU A 35 4.41 3.92 -1.70
C LEU A 35 2.89 4.12 -1.64
N GLY A 36 2.39 5.36 -1.54
CA GLY A 36 0.97 5.65 -1.56
C GLY A 36 0.23 5.47 -0.25
N CYS A 37 0.95 5.37 0.86
CA CYS A 37 0.37 5.32 2.19
C CYS A 37 0.22 6.71 2.80
N GLU A 38 -0.85 6.92 3.58
CA GLU A 38 -1.04 8.18 4.30
C GLU A 38 0.09 8.41 5.31
N SER A 39 0.79 9.52 5.17
CA SER A 39 1.86 9.92 6.08
C SER A 39 1.90 11.43 6.31
N SER A 40 2.52 11.81 7.41
CA SER A 40 2.78 13.19 7.82
C SER A 40 4.09 13.26 8.59
N THR A 41 4.47 14.44 9.09
CA THR A 41 5.70 14.62 9.86
C THR A 41 5.82 13.68 11.07
N ASN A 42 4.69 13.39 11.74
CA ASN A 42 4.66 12.66 13.01
C ASN A 42 3.91 11.32 12.91
N ALA A 43 3.49 10.93 11.72
CA ALA A 43 2.67 9.73 11.56
C ALA A 43 2.80 9.11 10.19
N TYR A 44 2.69 7.80 10.14
CA TYR A 44 2.47 7.04 8.93
C TYR A 44 1.52 5.86 9.22
N SER A 45 0.83 5.39 8.21
CA SER A 45 -0.14 4.31 8.37
C SER A 45 -0.34 3.53 7.08
N ILE A 46 -0.99 2.36 7.19
CA ILE A 46 -1.39 1.55 6.03
C ILE A 46 -2.63 2.07 5.29
N THR A 47 -3.16 3.26 5.62
CA THR A 47 -4.23 3.88 4.82
C THR A 47 -3.70 4.17 3.42
N GLY A 48 -4.37 3.68 2.40
CA GLY A 48 -3.95 3.79 1.00
C GLY A 48 -2.95 2.71 0.55
N SER A 49 -2.50 1.81 1.45
CA SER A 49 -1.64 0.71 1.03
C SER A 49 -2.40 -0.26 0.11
N THR A 50 -1.70 -0.72 -0.91
CA THR A 50 -2.14 -1.82 -1.78
C THR A 50 -1.74 -3.17 -1.19
N PRO A 51 -2.28 -4.30 -1.66
CA PRO A 51 -1.81 -5.62 -1.27
C PRO A 51 -0.31 -5.83 -1.49
N PHE A 52 0.26 -5.20 -2.53
CA PHE A 52 1.70 -5.24 -2.80
C PHE A 52 2.52 -4.53 -1.69
N VAL A 53 2.09 -3.34 -1.29
CA VAL A 53 2.74 -2.61 -0.20
C VAL A 53 2.60 -3.33 1.13
N ASP A 54 1.44 -3.93 1.42
CA ASP A 54 1.26 -4.77 2.60
C ASP A 54 2.22 -5.97 2.61
N SER A 55 2.43 -6.58 1.44
CA SER A 55 3.38 -7.69 1.28
C SER A 55 4.81 -7.26 1.61
N ILE A 56 5.28 -6.14 1.04
CA ILE A 56 6.63 -5.59 1.28
C ILE A 56 6.84 -5.27 2.77
N PHE A 57 5.83 -4.74 3.45
CA PHE A 57 5.89 -4.44 4.88
C PHE A 57 5.65 -5.65 5.79
N SER A 58 5.58 -6.85 5.23
CA SER A 58 5.34 -8.09 5.98
C SER A 58 4.02 -8.07 6.78
N VAL A 59 2.98 -7.38 6.27
CA VAL A 59 1.67 -7.32 6.89
C VAL A 59 0.95 -8.64 6.65
N LYS A 60 1.02 -9.52 7.64
CA LYS A 60 0.42 -10.85 7.56
C LYS A 60 -1.08 -10.85 7.83
N TYR A 61 -1.55 -10.00 8.71
CA TYR A 61 -2.96 -9.94 9.10
C TYR A 61 -3.52 -8.54 8.88
N ALA A 62 -4.74 -8.47 8.35
CA ALA A 62 -5.45 -7.22 8.14
C ALA A 62 -6.85 -7.26 8.77
N LEU A 63 -7.27 -6.13 9.34
CA LEU A 63 -8.58 -5.92 9.92
C LEU A 63 -9.42 -5.02 9.00
N TYR A 64 -10.66 -5.41 8.77
CA TYR A 64 -11.63 -4.68 7.97
C TYR A 64 -12.91 -4.42 8.74
N SER A 65 -13.56 -3.28 8.52
CA SER A 65 -14.89 -2.94 9.08
C SER A 65 -16.02 -3.59 8.28
N GLU A 66 -15.73 -4.12 7.11
CA GLU A 66 -16.68 -4.79 6.21
C GLU A 66 -16.04 -6.05 5.65
N ALA A 67 -16.85 -7.00 5.23
CA ALA A 67 -16.35 -8.19 4.55
C ALA A 67 -15.67 -7.80 3.23
N VAL A 68 -14.44 -8.27 3.02
CA VAL A 68 -13.73 -8.12 1.74
C VAL A 68 -14.35 -9.07 0.73
N SER A 69 -14.55 -8.60 -0.49
CA SER A 69 -15.03 -9.41 -1.60
C SER A 69 -14.05 -10.53 -1.94
N ASN A 70 -14.53 -11.49 -2.70
CA ASN A 70 -13.75 -12.66 -3.07
C ASN A 70 -12.42 -12.24 -3.73
N THR A 71 -11.31 -12.68 -3.16
CA THR A 71 -9.94 -12.41 -3.63
C THR A 71 -9.08 -13.65 -3.39
N GLU A 72 -8.12 -13.91 -4.28
CA GLU A 72 -7.14 -14.98 -4.11
C GLU A 72 -6.00 -14.58 -3.15
N LEU A 73 -5.88 -13.30 -2.82
CA LEU A 73 -4.77 -12.76 -2.02
C LEU A 73 -4.97 -12.91 -0.51
N MET A 74 -6.22 -13.08 -0.05
CA MET A 74 -6.53 -13.07 1.37
C MET A 74 -7.44 -14.21 1.78
N MET A 75 -7.17 -14.79 2.95
CA MET A 75 -8.00 -15.81 3.56
C MET A 75 -8.77 -15.23 4.75
N TYR A 76 -10.10 -15.33 4.71
CA TYR A 76 -10.94 -15.00 5.86
C TYR A 76 -10.65 -15.93 7.02
N LEU A 77 -10.42 -15.38 8.21
CA LEU A 77 -10.17 -16.14 9.44
C LEU A 77 -11.37 -16.11 10.38
N ARG A 78 -11.86 -14.93 10.70
CA ARG A 78 -13.01 -14.76 11.61
C ARG A 78 -13.57 -13.34 11.58
N GLU A 79 -14.78 -13.20 12.12
CA GLU A 79 -15.43 -11.93 12.46
C GLU A 79 -15.63 -11.84 13.97
N SER A 80 -15.50 -10.64 14.51
CA SER A 80 -15.86 -10.32 15.89
C SER A 80 -16.29 -8.86 16.00
N CYS A 81 -17.51 -8.64 16.53
CA CYS A 81 -18.06 -7.29 16.74
C CYS A 81 -17.98 -6.37 15.52
N GLY A 82 -18.34 -6.89 14.34
CA GLY A 82 -18.30 -6.14 13.08
C GLY A 82 -16.89 -5.87 12.55
N THR A 83 -15.87 -6.56 13.06
CA THR A 83 -14.51 -6.49 12.57
C THR A 83 -14.11 -7.84 11.99
N TYR A 84 -13.67 -7.81 10.74
CA TYR A 84 -13.28 -8.99 9.96
C TYR A 84 -11.77 -9.12 9.94
N LEU A 85 -11.25 -10.30 10.31
CA LEU A 85 -9.83 -10.61 10.29
C LEU A 85 -9.51 -11.48 9.07
N TYR A 86 -8.54 -11.04 8.29
CA TYR A 86 -8.00 -11.77 7.14
C TYR A 86 -6.51 -12.01 7.30
N GLU A 87 -6.04 -13.13 6.75
CA GLU A 87 -4.62 -13.42 6.55
C GLU A 87 -4.22 -13.11 5.11
N ASN A 88 -3.14 -12.35 4.93
CA ASN A 88 -2.53 -12.12 3.63
C ASN A 88 -1.68 -13.34 3.24
N LEU A 89 -2.09 -14.04 2.18
CA LEU A 89 -1.44 -15.26 1.71
C LEU A 89 -0.10 -15.00 1.00
N TYR A 90 0.11 -13.77 0.55
CA TYR A 90 1.30 -13.34 -0.20
C TYR A 90 2.15 -12.35 0.63
N THR A 91 2.36 -12.67 1.90
CA THR A 91 3.20 -11.87 2.80
C THR A 91 4.67 -12.21 2.60
N LEU A 92 5.47 -11.24 2.18
CA LEU A 92 6.93 -11.37 2.15
C LEU A 92 7.49 -11.43 3.58
N PRO A 93 8.60 -12.15 3.79
CA PRO A 93 9.29 -12.18 5.07
C PRO A 93 9.88 -10.82 5.43
N LEU A 94 10.34 -10.64 6.67
CA LEU A 94 10.97 -9.39 7.14
C LEU A 94 12.20 -8.97 6.32
N GLY A 95 12.77 -9.87 5.56
CA GLY A 95 13.84 -9.56 4.62
C GLY A 95 13.81 -10.47 3.41
N PHE A 96 14.20 -9.96 2.26
CA PHE A 96 14.35 -10.69 1.01
C PHE A 96 15.40 -9.99 0.12
N VAL A 97 15.91 -10.70 -0.88
CA VAL A 97 17.00 -10.18 -1.73
C VAL A 97 16.42 -9.57 -3.00
N LEU A 98 16.76 -8.31 -3.23
CA LEU A 98 16.55 -7.58 -4.47
C LEU A 98 17.79 -7.66 -5.36
N SER A 99 17.67 -7.28 -6.64
CA SER A 99 18.82 -7.15 -7.54
C SER A 99 19.85 -6.17 -6.97
N SER A 100 21.15 -6.39 -7.27
CA SER A 100 22.25 -5.52 -6.82
C SER A 100 22.20 -4.10 -7.40
N ASP A 101 21.50 -3.91 -8.51
CA ASP A 101 21.31 -2.65 -9.21
C ASP A 101 19.96 -1.97 -8.94
N ILE A 102 19.24 -2.43 -7.90
CA ILE A 102 17.90 -1.89 -7.57
C ILE A 102 17.92 -0.40 -7.29
N GLU A 103 18.95 0.11 -6.63
CA GLU A 103 19.06 1.55 -6.32
C GLU A 103 19.20 2.42 -7.57
N GLU A 104 19.78 1.86 -8.65
CA GLU A 104 19.96 2.57 -9.92
C GLU A 104 18.72 2.49 -10.81
N ASN A 105 18.01 1.36 -10.73
CA ASN A 105 16.91 1.05 -11.66
C ASN A 105 15.53 1.40 -11.11
N TRP A 106 15.29 1.32 -9.80
CA TRP A 106 14.01 1.66 -9.22
C TRP A 106 13.79 3.17 -9.17
N GLN A 107 12.81 3.68 -9.91
CA GLN A 107 12.46 5.09 -9.99
C GLN A 107 11.67 5.56 -8.74
N TYR A 108 12.26 5.37 -7.59
CA TYR A 108 11.67 5.63 -6.28
C TYR A 108 11.23 7.10 -6.06
N GLU A 109 11.86 8.06 -6.73
CA GLU A 109 11.58 9.50 -6.52
C GLU A 109 10.39 10.03 -7.35
N MET A 110 9.73 9.21 -8.15
CA MET A 110 8.50 9.62 -8.86
C MET A 110 7.44 10.15 -7.90
N ASP A 111 6.64 11.13 -8.37
CA ASP A 111 5.59 11.77 -7.56
C ASP A 111 4.32 10.93 -7.46
N ASN A 112 4.08 10.07 -8.43
CA ASN A 112 2.93 9.18 -8.45
C ASN A 112 3.25 7.84 -7.77
N PRO A 113 2.64 7.54 -6.62
CA PRO A 113 2.96 6.32 -5.88
C PRO A 113 2.55 5.03 -6.61
N ALA A 114 1.60 5.08 -7.53
CA ALA A 114 1.27 3.93 -8.36
C ALA A 114 2.42 3.59 -9.30
N GLU A 115 3.03 4.60 -9.93
CA GLU A 115 4.20 4.43 -10.79
C GLU A 115 5.41 3.92 -10.00
N VAL A 116 5.61 4.39 -8.75
CA VAL A 116 6.70 3.90 -7.88
C VAL A 116 6.54 2.41 -7.58
N GLN A 117 5.31 1.94 -7.31
CA GLN A 117 5.03 0.54 -7.08
C GLN A 117 5.20 -0.30 -8.36
N ASN A 118 4.64 0.17 -9.47
CA ASN A 118 4.75 -0.50 -10.77
C ASN A 118 6.20 -0.66 -11.20
N ASP A 119 7.00 0.39 -11.05
CA ASP A 119 8.41 0.35 -11.43
C ASP A 119 9.19 -0.68 -10.58
N LEU A 120 8.91 -0.80 -9.27
CA LEU A 120 9.50 -1.87 -8.46
C LEU A 120 9.11 -3.27 -8.96
N CYS A 121 7.85 -3.45 -9.40
CA CYS A 121 7.42 -4.72 -9.98
C CYS A 121 8.16 -5.01 -11.30
N LEU A 122 8.25 -4.02 -12.20
CA LEU A 122 8.93 -4.15 -13.49
C LEU A 122 10.42 -4.47 -13.34
N VAL A 123 11.15 -3.75 -12.47
CA VAL A 123 12.57 -4.03 -12.22
C VAL A 123 12.80 -5.36 -11.50
N SER A 124 11.78 -5.90 -10.84
CA SER A 124 11.77 -7.24 -10.26
C SER A 124 11.40 -8.33 -11.27
N GLY A 125 11.05 -7.97 -12.51
CA GLY A 125 10.70 -8.89 -13.58
C GLY A 125 9.26 -9.40 -13.52
N ALA A 126 8.34 -8.60 -12.98
CA ALA A 126 6.89 -8.83 -12.95
C ALA A 126 6.14 -7.74 -13.74
N ASP A 127 4.85 -7.94 -13.96
CA ASP A 127 3.98 -6.95 -14.56
C ASP A 127 3.55 -5.85 -13.57
N GLU A 128 2.93 -4.79 -14.07
CA GLU A 128 2.41 -3.69 -13.27
C GLU A 128 1.25 -4.14 -12.36
N VAL A 129 1.35 -3.84 -11.07
CA VAL A 129 0.28 -4.17 -10.10
C VAL A 129 -0.86 -3.16 -10.10
N LEU A 130 -0.63 -1.93 -10.58
CA LEU A 130 -1.62 -0.86 -10.67
C LEU A 130 -1.80 -0.45 -12.14
N VAL A 131 -2.79 -1.04 -12.79
CA VAL A 131 -3.11 -0.83 -14.21
C VAL A 131 -4.00 0.40 -14.35
N ASP A 132 -3.63 1.34 -15.23
CA ASP A 132 -4.42 2.54 -15.50
C ASP A 132 -5.83 2.16 -15.97
N ALA A 133 -6.84 2.64 -15.27
CA ALA A 133 -8.25 2.42 -15.56
C ALA A 133 -8.90 3.60 -16.31
N GLY A 134 -8.10 4.55 -16.78
CA GLY A 134 -8.55 5.73 -17.49
C GLY A 134 -9.34 6.71 -16.61
N GLY A 135 -10.11 7.56 -17.25
CA GLY A 135 -11.00 8.51 -16.62
C GLY A 135 -10.99 9.88 -17.25
N THR A 136 -11.94 10.72 -16.84
CA THR A 136 -12.15 12.06 -17.37
C THR A 136 -12.27 13.08 -16.25
N VAL A 137 -11.50 14.14 -16.35
CA VAL A 137 -11.53 15.29 -15.45
C VAL A 137 -12.51 16.35 -16.00
N ASN A 138 -13.44 16.79 -15.14
CA ASN A 138 -14.33 17.91 -15.45
C ASN A 138 -14.43 18.84 -14.24
N LYS A 139 -13.69 19.94 -14.27
CA LYS A 139 -13.59 20.88 -13.14
C LYS A 139 -13.19 20.14 -11.85
N ASN A 140 -14.00 20.22 -10.80
CA ASN A 140 -13.77 19.59 -9.52
C ASN A 140 -14.25 18.12 -9.46
N THR A 141 -14.55 17.50 -10.61
CA THR A 141 -14.97 16.10 -10.67
C THR A 141 -14.02 15.28 -11.54
N PHE A 142 -13.87 14.02 -11.19
CA PHE A 142 -13.21 12.98 -11.96
C PHE A 142 -14.14 11.77 -12.07
N THR A 143 -14.31 11.24 -13.27
CA THR A 143 -15.17 10.06 -13.52
C THR A 143 -14.41 9.00 -14.29
N PHE A 144 -14.65 7.74 -13.96
CA PHE A 144 -14.19 6.59 -14.71
C PHE A 144 -15.20 5.45 -14.63
N THR A 145 -15.08 4.47 -15.52
CA THR A 145 -15.94 3.29 -15.52
C THR A 145 -15.04 2.06 -15.45
N PRO A 146 -15.14 1.24 -14.39
CA PRO A 146 -14.47 -0.04 -14.32
C PRO A 146 -14.77 -0.91 -15.57
N ASP A 147 -13.74 -1.50 -16.15
CA ASP A 147 -13.82 -2.44 -17.27
C ASP A 147 -13.83 -3.90 -16.82
N GLU A 148 -13.24 -4.17 -15.66
CA GLU A 148 -13.17 -5.49 -15.03
C GLU A 148 -13.56 -5.42 -13.56
N THR A 149 -13.90 -6.55 -12.97
CA THR A 149 -14.07 -6.66 -11.51
C THR A 149 -12.71 -6.68 -10.84
N GLY A 150 -12.51 -5.85 -9.81
CA GLY A 150 -11.25 -5.80 -9.06
C GLY A 150 -11.24 -4.69 -8.00
N GLU A 151 -10.16 -4.59 -7.27
CA GLU A 151 -9.90 -3.46 -6.36
C GLU A 151 -9.43 -2.25 -7.16
N TYR A 152 -10.01 -1.09 -6.84
CA TYR A 152 -9.68 0.16 -7.50
C TYR A 152 -9.13 1.19 -6.52
N TYR A 153 -8.15 1.93 -7.02
CA TYR A 153 -7.46 3.01 -6.32
C TYR A 153 -7.49 4.28 -7.17
N VAL A 154 -7.48 5.45 -6.52
CA VAL A 154 -7.35 6.73 -7.21
C VAL A 154 -6.21 7.54 -6.60
N PHE A 155 -5.34 8.04 -7.45
CA PHE A 155 -4.32 9.02 -7.06
C PHE A 155 -4.76 10.42 -7.48
N VAL A 156 -4.74 11.37 -6.53
CA VAL A 156 -5.03 12.78 -6.76
C VAL A 156 -3.73 13.57 -6.81
N MET A 157 -3.45 14.16 -7.99
CA MET A 157 -2.19 14.85 -8.24
C MET A 157 -2.11 16.23 -7.59
N ASN A 158 -3.22 16.93 -7.43
CA ASN A 158 -3.18 18.28 -6.89
C ASN A 158 -3.14 18.31 -5.36
N LYS A 159 -2.08 18.96 -4.87
CA LYS A 159 -1.81 19.15 -3.43
C LYS A 159 -2.73 20.17 -2.72
N LYS A 160 -3.66 20.81 -3.44
CA LYS A 160 -4.63 21.74 -2.86
C LYS A 160 -5.96 21.08 -2.51
N VAL A 161 -6.25 19.92 -3.09
CA VAL A 161 -7.43 19.13 -2.79
C VAL A 161 -7.19 18.36 -1.50
N LYS A 162 -7.98 18.65 -0.46
CA LYS A 162 -7.87 18.02 0.86
C LYS A 162 -8.95 16.99 1.12
N THR A 163 -10.12 17.17 0.50
CA THR A 163 -11.28 16.30 0.70
C THR A 163 -11.85 15.87 -0.64
N VAL A 164 -12.05 14.58 -0.80
CA VAL A 164 -12.70 13.99 -1.98
C VAL A 164 -13.82 13.09 -1.54
N LYS A 165 -14.98 13.21 -2.19
CA LYS A 165 -16.12 12.30 -2.05
C LYS A 165 -16.23 11.44 -3.28
N ALA A 166 -16.34 10.12 -3.08
CA ALA A 166 -16.57 9.15 -4.14
C ALA A 166 -18.01 8.63 -4.05
N GLU A 167 -18.72 8.70 -5.15
CA GLU A 167 -20.01 8.05 -5.35
C GLU A 167 -19.75 6.66 -5.93
N LEU A 168 -20.00 5.61 -5.13
CA LEU A 168 -19.78 4.22 -5.46
C LEU A 168 -21.11 3.47 -5.53
N PRO A 169 -21.19 2.32 -6.20
CA PRO A 169 -22.38 1.46 -6.19
C PRO A 169 -22.86 1.05 -4.78
N THR A 170 -21.91 0.94 -3.86
CA THR A 170 -22.15 0.55 -2.45
C THR A 170 -22.51 1.73 -1.55
N GLY A 171 -22.50 2.97 -2.06
CA GLY A 171 -22.76 4.18 -1.31
C GLY A 171 -21.68 5.25 -1.46
N GLN A 172 -21.72 6.28 -0.64
CA GLN A 172 -20.73 7.35 -0.68
C GLN A 172 -19.57 7.07 0.29
N LYS A 173 -18.34 7.28 -0.19
CA LYS A 173 -17.11 7.22 0.61
C LYS A 173 -16.42 8.59 0.60
N SER A 174 -15.96 9.05 1.77
CA SER A 174 -15.25 10.32 1.90
C SER A 174 -13.79 10.10 2.29
N PHE A 175 -12.89 10.83 1.64
CA PHE A 175 -11.47 10.82 1.90
C PHE A 175 -11.01 12.20 2.35
N SER A 176 -10.25 12.26 3.45
CA SER A 176 -9.68 13.48 4.00
C SER A 176 -8.14 13.45 3.92
N ASN A 177 -7.50 14.61 4.05
CA ASN A 177 -6.05 14.74 3.93
C ASN A 177 -5.49 14.23 2.58
N VAL A 178 -6.28 14.35 1.51
CA VAL A 178 -5.91 13.88 0.17
C VAL A 178 -4.66 14.61 -0.34
N ASP A 179 -4.44 15.85 0.09
CA ASP A 179 -3.24 16.66 -0.14
C ASP A 179 -1.92 16.02 0.36
N ARG A 180 -2.02 14.97 1.20
CA ARG A 180 -0.87 14.15 1.61
C ARG A 180 -0.38 13.20 0.51
N GLY A 181 -1.19 12.97 -0.55
CA GLY A 181 -0.80 12.20 -1.73
C GLY A 181 -0.80 10.69 -1.53
N TYR A 182 -1.70 10.16 -0.72
CA TYR A 182 -1.91 8.72 -0.61
C TYR A 182 -2.91 8.20 -1.65
N LEU A 183 -2.90 6.90 -1.92
CA LEU A 183 -3.87 6.25 -2.81
C LEU A 183 -5.23 6.14 -2.12
N LEU A 184 -6.28 6.60 -2.80
CA LEU A 184 -7.66 6.51 -2.32
C LEU A 184 -8.19 5.12 -2.65
N GLU A 185 -8.32 4.25 -1.66
CA GLU A 185 -8.85 2.89 -1.80
C GLU A 185 -10.37 2.94 -1.98
N LEU A 186 -10.88 2.67 -3.17
CA LEU A 186 -12.32 2.65 -3.45
C LEU A 186 -12.95 1.33 -3.03
N GLY A 187 -12.19 0.25 -3.03
CA GLY A 187 -12.65 -1.12 -2.80
C GLY A 187 -12.94 -1.85 -4.11
N THR A 188 -13.61 -3.00 -4.00
CA THR A 188 -13.94 -3.83 -5.16
C THR A 188 -15.09 -3.22 -5.95
N LEU A 189 -14.88 -3.02 -7.25
CA LEU A 189 -15.87 -2.52 -8.19
C LEU A 189 -16.12 -3.55 -9.29
N ALA A 190 -17.36 -3.57 -9.79
CA ALA A 190 -17.76 -4.38 -10.95
C ALA A 190 -17.76 -3.53 -12.23
N PRO A 191 -17.61 -4.13 -13.43
CA PRO A 191 -17.60 -3.40 -14.68
C PRO A 191 -18.93 -2.70 -14.98
N GLY A 192 -18.84 -1.59 -15.73
CA GLY A 192 -19.97 -0.90 -16.34
C GLY A 192 -20.68 0.16 -15.48
N THR A 193 -20.33 0.33 -14.21
CA THR A 193 -20.88 1.40 -13.38
C THR A 193 -19.94 2.60 -13.34
N GLU A 194 -20.43 3.78 -13.75
CA GLU A 194 -19.65 5.01 -13.61
C GLU A 194 -19.39 5.33 -12.14
N VAL A 195 -18.13 5.57 -11.82
CA VAL A 195 -17.66 6.04 -10.51
C VAL A 195 -17.31 7.52 -10.64
N LYS A 196 -17.85 8.33 -9.73
CA LYS A 196 -17.61 9.77 -9.73
C LYS A 196 -16.97 10.21 -8.43
N LEU A 197 -15.85 10.92 -8.55
CA LEU A 197 -15.18 11.58 -7.45
C LEU A 197 -15.37 13.08 -7.56
N THR A 198 -15.57 13.76 -6.43
CA THR A 198 -15.78 15.22 -6.36
C THR A 198 -14.89 15.80 -5.27
N ALA A 199 -14.09 16.83 -5.61
CA ALA A 199 -13.36 17.63 -4.64
C ALA A 199 -14.27 18.63 -3.95
N ASP A 200 -14.18 18.76 -2.63
CA ASP A 200 -14.97 19.72 -1.84
C ASP A 200 -14.44 21.16 -1.96
N GLU A 201 -13.17 21.35 -2.34
CA GLU A 201 -12.55 22.68 -2.46
C GLU A 201 -13.06 23.42 -3.68
N ALA A 202 -13.73 24.56 -3.44
CA ALA A 202 -14.32 25.38 -4.50
C ALA A 202 -13.23 25.96 -5.43
N GLY A 203 -13.42 25.75 -6.73
CA GLY A 203 -12.54 26.30 -7.77
C GLY A 203 -11.28 25.48 -8.07
N GLU A 204 -10.98 24.43 -7.32
CA GLU A 204 -9.89 23.52 -7.63
C GLU A 204 -10.33 22.46 -8.66
N GLN A 205 -9.47 22.17 -9.62
CA GLN A 205 -9.69 21.08 -10.58
C GLN A 205 -9.26 19.76 -9.94
N LEU A 206 -10.06 18.70 -10.06
CA LEU A 206 -9.70 17.38 -9.56
C LEU A 206 -8.90 16.61 -10.62
N ASN A 207 -7.57 16.82 -10.65
CA ASN A 207 -6.67 16.04 -11.48
C ASN A 207 -6.37 14.70 -10.78
N ALA A 208 -6.87 13.62 -11.34
CA ALA A 208 -6.75 12.30 -10.76
C ALA A 208 -6.52 11.22 -11.82
N ILE A 209 -6.00 10.08 -11.40
CA ILE A 209 -5.83 8.88 -12.21
C ILE A 209 -6.42 7.72 -11.42
N ALA A 210 -7.24 6.90 -12.08
CA ALA A 210 -7.78 5.67 -11.51
C ALA A 210 -6.91 4.48 -11.91
N TYR A 211 -6.75 3.53 -10.98
CA TYR A 211 -5.99 2.30 -11.18
C TYR A 211 -6.81 1.10 -10.75
N ARG A 212 -6.76 0.02 -11.52
CA ARG A 212 -7.20 -1.32 -11.12
C ARG A 212 -6.01 -2.10 -10.58
N PHE A 213 -6.16 -2.72 -9.43
CA PHE A 213 -5.15 -3.61 -8.88
C PHE A 213 -5.19 -4.97 -9.59
N SER A 214 -4.02 -5.45 -10.04
CA SER A 214 -3.85 -6.75 -10.70
C SER A 214 -3.40 -7.81 -9.68
N GLU A 215 -4.28 -8.75 -9.34
CA GLU A 215 -3.93 -9.87 -8.47
C GLU A 215 -2.90 -10.79 -9.12
N ASP A 216 -3.00 -11.01 -10.43
CA ASP A 216 -2.03 -11.83 -11.19
C ASP A 216 -0.61 -11.24 -11.13
N ALA A 217 -0.47 -9.92 -11.35
CA ALA A 217 0.81 -9.25 -11.23
C ALA A 217 1.35 -9.27 -9.79
N MET A 218 0.45 -9.18 -8.80
CA MET A 218 0.82 -9.32 -7.39
C MET A 218 1.42 -10.71 -7.09
N ILE A 219 0.80 -11.76 -7.60
CA ILE A 219 1.32 -13.13 -7.44
C ILE A 219 2.68 -13.27 -8.12
N GLN A 220 2.82 -12.74 -9.34
CA GLN A 220 4.09 -12.76 -10.07
C GLN A 220 5.21 -12.05 -9.29
N VAL A 221 4.99 -10.82 -8.81
CA VAL A 221 6.02 -10.07 -8.09
C VAL A 221 6.36 -10.72 -6.75
N TYR A 222 5.37 -11.28 -6.04
CA TYR A 222 5.61 -12.04 -4.83
C TYR A 222 6.52 -13.24 -5.10
N ASP A 223 6.25 -14.03 -6.14
CA ASP A 223 7.06 -15.18 -6.51
C ASP A 223 8.52 -14.77 -6.86
N ARG A 224 8.69 -13.61 -7.49
CA ARG A 224 10.02 -13.06 -7.78
C ARG A 224 10.78 -12.64 -6.52
N LEU A 225 10.14 -11.88 -5.67
CA LEU A 225 10.76 -11.34 -4.45
C LEU A 225 10.97 -12.41 -3.37
N ASN A 226 10.14 -13.44 -3.35
CA ASN A 226 10.23 -14.53 -2.38
C ASN A 226 11.22 -15.67 -2.79
N GLN A 227 12.01 -15.49 -3.84
CA GLN A 227 13.02 -16.48 -4.24
C GLN A 227 14.20 -16.61 -3.27
N SER A 228 14.52 -15.53 -2.57
CA SER A 228 15.61 -15.48 -1.59
C SER A 228 15.14 -14.85 -0.27
N PRO A 229 14.23 -15.55 0.44
CA PRO A 229 13.67 -15.05 1.69
C PRO A 229 14.68 -15.10 2.83
N MET A 230 14.58 -14.15 3.75
CA MET A 230 15.27 -14.20 5.02
C MET A 230 14.51 -15.10 5.99
N HIS A 231 15.17 -16.14 6.48
CA HIS A 231 14.63 -17.01 7.53
C HIS A 231 15.17 -16.59 8.88
N LEU A 232 14.32 -16.00 9.73
CA LEU A 232 14.69 -15.65 11.09
C LEU A 232 14.88 -16.91 11.94
N THR A 233 16.02 -17.01 12.63
CA THR A 233 16.31 -18.08 13.59
C THR A 233 16.16 -17.63 15.04
N SER A 234 16.31 -16.33 15.29
CA SER A 234 15.98 -15.73 16.60
C SER A 234 15.63 -14.26 16.47
N TRP A 235 14.76 -13.83 17.37
CA TRP A 235 14.35 -12.43 17.51
C TRP A 235 14.39 -12.03 18.99
N LYS A 236 15.14 -10.96 19.27
CA LYS A 236 15.16 -10.25 20.55
C LYS A 236 15.08 -8.76 20.28
N ASP A 237 14.72 -7.96 21.27
CA ASP A 237 14.49 -6.51 21.14
C ASP A 237 15.64 -5.76 20.47
N THR A 238 16.88 -6.22 20.66
CA THR A 238 18.10 -5.56 20.15
C THR A 238 18.94 -6.43 19.21
N LYS A 239 18.46 -7.63 18.89
CA LYS A 239 19.21 -8.56 18.04
C LYS A 239 18.30 -9.45 17.22
N LEU A 240 18.53 -9.44 15.92
CA LEU A 240 17.94 -10.38 14.98
C LEU A 240 19.02 -11.32 14.46
N SER A 241 18.69 -12.57 14.30
CA SER A 241 19.57 -13.55 13.62
C SER A 241 18.74 -14.34 12.62
N GLY A 242 19.31 -14.58 11.46
CA GLY A 242 18.65 -15.30 10.39
C GLY A 242 19.64 -15.74 9.32
N THR A 243 19.13 -16.43 8.32
CA THR A 243 19.87 -16.86 7.16
C THR A 243 19.17 -16.38 5.89
N VAL A 244 19.96 -16.03 4.90
CA VAL A 244 19.52 -15.72 3.53
C VAL A 244 20.31 -16.59 2.59
N SER A 245 19.64 -17.20 1.61
CA SER A 245 20.31 -17.94 0.53
C SER A 245 19.96 -17.24 -0.78
N ALA A 246 20.94 -16.64 -1.43
CA ALA A 246 20.77 -15.98 -2.71
C ALA A 246 21.60 -16.69 -3.78
N ALA A 247 21.00 -16.98 -4.94
CA ALA A 247 21.68 -17.59 -6.07
C ALA A 247 22.65 -16.63 -6.77
N LYS A 248 22.46 -15.31 -6.60
CA LYS A 248 23.28 -14.23 -7.17
C LYS A 248 23.55 -13.17 -6.12
N ALA A 249 24.56 -12.33 -6.34
CA ALA A 249 24.75 -11.12 -5.55
C ALA A 249 23.52 -10.23 -5.64
N GLY A 250 23.14 -9.62 -4.54
CA GLY A 250 21.96 -8.76 -4.45
C GLY A 250 21.98 -7.91 -3.19
N MET A 251 20.97 -7.09 -3.05
CA MET A 251 20.76 -6.20 -1.91
C MET A 251 19.69 -6.79 -0.99
N LEU A 252 19.99 -6.95 0.29
CA LEU A 252 19.01 -7.39 1.28
C LEU A 252 18.08 -6.21 1.64
N PHE A 253 16.85 -6.27 1.15
CA PHE A 253 15.79 -5.41 1.64
C PHE A 253 15.26 -5.94 2.97
N THR A 254 14.97 -5.05 3.91
CA THR A 254 14.27 -5.41 5.15
C THR A 254 13.12 -4.45 5.43
N SER A 255 11.98 -4.97 5.89
CA SER A 255 10.86 -4.17 6.40
C SER A 255 11.13 -3.62 7.81
N ILE A 256 12.36 -3.74 8.31
CA ILE A 256 12.83 -3.17 9.57
C ILE A 256 13.39 -1.78 9.26
N PRO A 257 12.87 -0.73 9.91
CA PRO A 257 13.36 0.63 9.68
C PRO A 257 14.87 0.76 9.95
N PHE A 258 15.56 1.45 9.04
CA PHE A 258 16.98 1.76 9.25
C PHE A 258 17.18 2.64 10.49
N ASP A 259 18.16 2.30 11.30
CA ASP A 259 18.68 3.13 12.38
C ASP A 259 20.21 3.02 12.43
N LYS A 260 20.89 4.10 12.81
CA LYS A 260 22.37 4.16 12.90
C LYS A 260 22.96 3.17 13.93
N GLY A 261 22.14 2.66 14.82
CA GLY A 261 22.51 1.64 15.80
C GLY A 261 22.56 0.22 15.25
N TRP A 262 22.01 -0.04 14.04
CA TRP A 262 22.12 -1.34 13.40
C TRP A 262 23.55 -1.61 12.91
N THR A 263 24.07 -2.77 13.23
CA THR A 263 25.33 -3.32 12.71
C THR A 263 25.09 -4.71 12.19
N VAL A 264 25.66 -5.03 11.03
CA VAL A 264 25.63 -6.34 10.39
C VAL A 264 26.95 -7.06 10.61
#